data_dbfb84548b034295e52898bc1713f3c3
#
_entry.id   dbfb84548b034295e52898bc1713f3c3
#
_cell.length_a   1.000
_cell.length_b   1.000
_cell.length_c   1.000
_cell.angle_alpha   90.00
_cell.angle_beta   90.00
_cell.angle_gamma   90.00
#
_symmetry.space_group_name_H-M   'P 1'
#
loop_
_entity.id
_entity.type
_entity.pdbx_description
1 polymer ?
#
loop_
_entity_poly.entity_id
_entity_poly.type
_entity_poly.pdbx_seq_one_letter_code
_entity_poly.pdbx_strand_id
1 'polypeptide(L)'
;METITTYLIHWFGPFKSIDDVTKWEKTNVEHVCNLYIIEGKKKYAKSSRHYYCGQTTQGVYRRLSNIGHHIEEFRSIDEIWIGCFRNITPKKKDINISEKIITAYLADEVGDCKMLNEINKSFPKGQICVINRWYKPTKELWARFVDNSPARIIPEVILHYYHNAFHLIYGAEKLKRLKMLED
;
A
#
# COMPACT_ATOMS: atom_id res chain seq x y z
N MET A 1 -0.14 -6.68 29.60
CA MET A 1 0.45 -7.06 28.31
C MET A 1 -0.10 -6.11 27.27
N GLU A 2 0.77 -5.36 26.59
CA GLU A 2 0.32 -4.55 25.45
C GLU A 2 0.07 -5.49 24.25
N THR A 3 -1.11 -5.39 23.67
CA THR A 3 -1.50 -6.19 22.50
C THR A 3 -1.03 -5.51 21.23
N ILE A 4 -0.34 -6.24 20.37
CA ILE A 4 0.05 -5.76 19.05
C ILE A 4 -1.05 -6.14 18.05
N THR A 5 -1.62 -5.13 17.37
CA THR A 5 -2.53 -5.38 16.27
C THR A 5 -1.73 -5.65 15.01
N THR A 6 -1.97 -6.81 14.36
CA THR A 6 -1.23 -7.21 13.16
C THR A 6 -2.15 -7.26 11.95
N TYR A 7 -1.72 -6.61 10.86
CA TYR A 7 -2.36 -6.66 9.55
C TYR A 7 -1.44 -7.35 8.54
N LEU A 8 -1.90 -8.44 7.95
CA LEU A 8 -1.21 -9.10 6.84
C LEU A 8 -1.86 -8.67 5.53
N ILE A 9 -1.09 -7.99 4.67
CA ILE A 9 -1.55 -7.45 3.41
C ILE A 9 -0.81 -8.13 2.26
N HIS A 10 -1.57 -8.74 1.35
CA HIS A 10 -1.06 -9.24 0.08
C HIS A 10 -1.26 -8.18 -0.99
N TRP A 11 -0.18 -7.71 -1.57
CA TRP A 11 -0.14 -6.76 -2.66
C TRP A 11 -0.01 -7.48 -3.99
N PHE A 12 -0.89 -7.17 -4.92
CA PHE A 12 -0.86 -7.71 -6.29
C PHE A 12 -0.53 -6.59 -7.28
N GLY A 13 0.38 -6.88 -8.20
CA GLY A 13 0.85 -5.92 -9.19
C GLY A 13 2.26 -6.24 -9.73
N PRO A 14 2.91 -5.31 -10.45
CA PRO A 14 2.35 -4.02 -10.85
C PRO A 14 1.39 -4.14 -12.03
N PHE A 15 0.28 -3.41 -11.96
CA PHE A 15 -0.59 -3.17 -13.09
C PHE A 15 -0.20 -1.88 -13.80
N LYS A 16 -0.40 -1.78 -15.11
CA LYS A 16 -0.03 -0.61 -15.90
C LYS A 16 -1.21 0.33 -16.17
N SER A 17 -2.43 -0.15 -15.94
CA SER A 17 -3.65 0.62 -16.20
C SER A 17 -4.77 0.25 -15.22
N ILE A 18 -5.79 1.12 -15.15
CA ILE A 18 -7.03 0.84 -14.40
C ILE A 18 -7.77 -0.35 -15.03
N ASP A 19 -7.70 -0.49 -16.35
CA ASP A 19 -8.34 -1.60 -17.07
C ASP A 19 -7.74 -2.94 -16.65
N ASP A 20 -6.42 -3.01 -16.43
CA ASP A 20 -5.76 -4.23 -15.96
C ASP A 20 -6.22 -4.57 -14.53
N VAL A 21 -6.32 -3.57 -13.65
CA VAL A 21 -6.88 -3.74 -12.29
C VAL A 21 -8.31 -4.24 -12.37
N THR A 22 -9.13 -3.62 -13.24
CA THR A 22 -10.54 -3.99 -13.43
C THR A 22 -10.70 -5.45 -13.89
N LYS A 23 -9.92 -5.86 -14.88
CA LYS A 23 -9.92 -7.24 -15.37
C LYS A 23 -9.51 -8.20 -14.27
N TRP A 24 -8.45 -7.86 -13.53
CA TRP A 24 -7.93 -8.71 -12.47
C TRP A 24 -8.93 -8.86 -11.32
N GLU A 25 -9.52 -7.79 -10.78
CA GLU A 25 -10.50 -7.87 -9.70
C GLU A 25 -11.77 -8.63 -10.10
N LYS A 26 -12.24 -8.48 -11.35
CA LYS A 26 -13.39 -9.22 -11.87
C LYS A 26 -13.12 -10.72 -12.01
N THR A 27 -11.88 -11.11 -12.30
CA THR A 27 -11.48 -12.51 -12.45
C THR A 27 -11.14 -13.17 -11.11
N ASN A 28 -10.71 -12.36 -10.11
CA ASN A 28 -10.24 -12.83 -8.82
C ASN A 28 -11.13 -12.32 -7.68
N VAL A 29 -12.42 -12.61 -7.78
CA VAL A 29 -13.46 -12.11 -6.84
C VAL A 29 -13.27 -12.56 -5.39
N GLU A 30 -12.48 -13.62 -5.17
CA GLU A 30 -12.08 -14.08 -3.83
C GLU A 30 -11.09 -13.15 -3.13
N HIS A 31 -10.46 -12.23 -3.87
CA HIS A 31 -9.53 -11.24 -3.35
C HIS A 31 -10.20 -9.87 -3.22
N VAL A 32 -10.74 -9.58 -2.04
CA VAL A 32 -11.33 -8.25 -1.77
C VAL A 32 -10.20 -7.27 -1.42
N CYS A 33 -9.81 -6.46 -2.42
CA CYS A 33 -8.76 -5.47 -2.23
C CYS A 33 -9.33 -4.12 -1.73
N ASN A 34 -8.72 -3.63 -0.65
CA ASN A 34 -9.17 -2.43 0.06
C ASN A 34 -8.14 -1.30 0.04
N LEU A 35 -6.90 -1.60 -0.35
CA LEU A 35 -5.80 -0.65 -0.40
C LEU A 35 -5.24 -0.61 -1.81
N TYR A 36 -4.63 0.51 -2.18
CA TYR A 36 -3.91 0.62 -3.44
C TYR A 36 -2.80 1.67 -3.35
N ILE A 37 -1.75 1.45 -4.13
CA ILE A 37 -0.64 2.37 -4.28
C ILE A 37 -0.46 2.62 -5.77
N ILE A 38 -0.34 3.89 -6.14
CA ILE A 38 -0.07 4.35 -7.51
C ILE A 38 1.27 5.02 -7.53
N GLU A 39 2.10 4.66 -8.50
CA GLU A 39 3.33 5.36 -8.85
C GLU A 39 3.22 5.88 -10.28
N GLY A 40 3.68 7.11 -10.49
CA GLY A 40 3.64 7.70 -11.82
C GLY A 40 4.20 9.12 -11.87
N LYS A 41 4.00 9.77 -12.99
CA LYS A 41 4.42 11.16 -13.20
C LYS A 41 3.23 12.10 -13.03
N LYS A 42 3.35 13.06 -12.11
CA LYS A 42 2.34 14.10 -11.92
C LYS A 42 2.27 15.02 -13.14
N LYS A 43 1.07 15.51 -13.46
CA LYS A 43 0.88 16.57 -14.45
C LYS A 43 1.72 17.78 -14.09
N TYR A 44 2.35 18.39 -15.07
CA TYR A 44 3.21 19.58 -14.93
C TYR A 44 4.50 19.39 -14.10
N ALA A 45 4.77 18.21 -13.56
CA ALA A 45 6.07 17.90 -12.94
C ALA A 45 7.12 17.54 -14.01
N LYS A 46 8.34 18.13 -13.91
CA LYS A 46 9.36 17.95 -14.95
C LYS A 46 9.83 16.52 -15.10
N SER A 47 10.18 15.80 -14.03
CA SER A 47 10.70 14.42 -14.13
C SER A 47 10.51 13.56 -12.88
N SER A 48 10.05 14.11 -11.77
CA SER A 48 9.94 13.38 -10.52
C SER A 48 8.76 12.39 -10.54
N ARG A 49 9.00 11.21 -10.00
CA ARG A 49 7.95 10.24 -9.70
C ARG A 49 7.17 10.71 -8.49
N HIS A 50 5.87 10.45 -8.52
CA HIS A 50 4.96 10.75 -7.44
C HIS A 50 4.21 9.49 -7.04
N TYR A 51 3.80 9.46 -5.80
CA TYR A 51 3.13 8.31 -5.18
C TYR A 51 1.80 8.75 -4.59
N TYR A 52 0.86 7.85 -4.62
CA TYR A 52 -0.42 7.99 -3.96
C TYR A 52 -0.81 6.66 -3.31
N CYS A 53 -1.08 6.65 -2.03
CA CYS A 53 -1.65 5.52 -1.32
C CYS A 53 -3.11 5.81 -1.01
N GLY A 54 -4.00 4.87 -1.29
CA GLY A 54 -5.42 5.08 -1.08
C GLY A 54 -6.14 3.84 -0.58
N GLN A 55 -7.38 4.04 -0.21
CA GLN A 55 -8.24 3.01 0.36
C GLN A 55 -9.64 3.00 -0.24
N THR A 56 -10.31 1.87 -0.13
CA THR A 56 -11.71 1.70 -0.56
C THR A 56 -12.40 0.58 0.19
N THR A 57 -13.71 0.69 0.34
CA THR A 57 -14.59 -0.40 0.81
C THR A 57 -15.39 -1.04 -0.33
N GLN A 58 -15.24 -0.55 -1.56
CA GLN A 58 -16.08 -0.92 -2.71
C GLN A 58 -15.33 -1.65 -3.85
N GLY A 59 -14.07 -2.04 -3.62
CA GLY A 59 -13.16 -2.53 -4.66
C GLY A 59 -12.35 -1.40 -5.30
N VAL A 60 -11.11 -1.72 -5.65
CA VAL A 60 -10.14 -0.71 -6.10
C VAL A 60 -10.53 -0.16 -7.48
N TYR A 61 -10.95 -1.00 -8.42
CA TYR A 61 -11.33 -0.54 -9.77
C TYR A 61 -12.44 0.50 -9.73
N ARG A 62 -13.48 0.31 -8.88
CA ARG A 62 -14.58 1.28 -8.74
C ARG A 62 -14.07 2.61 -8.21
N ARG A 63 -13.18 2.54 -7.20
CA ARG A 63 -12.60 3.75 -6.60
C ARG A 63 -11.75 4.53 -7.59
N LEU A 64 -10.93 3.84 -8.38
CA LEU A 64 -10.04 4.46 -9.38
C LEU A 64 -10.80 5.03 -10.57
N SER A 65 -11.98 4.49 -10.91
CA SER A 65 -12.83 4.98 -12.00
C SER A 65 -13.74 6.15 -11.61
N ASN A 66 -13.76 6.57 -10.34
CA ASN A 66 -14.59 7.68 -9.89
C ASN A 66 -14.01 9.01 -10.36
N ILE A 67 -14.87 9.90 -10.89
CA ILE A 67 -14.53 11.27 -11.28
C ILE A 67 -14.01 12.04 -10.05
N GLY A 68 -12.98 12.87 -10.24
CA GLY A 68 -12.36 13.67 -9.17
C GLY A 68 -11.42 12.86 -8.26
N HIS A 69 -11.02 11.66 -8.67
CA HIS A 69 -10.00 10.91 -7.97
C HIS A 69 -8.60 11.47 -8.25
N HIS A 70 -7.70 11.41 -7.26
CA HIS A 70 -6.30 11.85 -7.40
C HIS A 70 -5.52 11.18 -8.54
N ILE A 71 -6.02 10.08 -9.08
CA ILE A 71 -5.44 9.44 -10.27
C ILE A 71 -5.41 10.40 -11.48
N GLU A 72 -6.35 11.34 -11.54
CA GLU A 72 -6.41 12.36 -12.58
C GLU A 72 -5.25 13.37 -12.50
N GLU A 73 -4.56 13.46 -11.37
CA GLU A 73 -3.37 14.28 -11.22
C GLU A 73 -2.14 13.68 -11.90
N PHE A 74 -2.15 12.38 -12.18
CA PHE A 74 -1.08 11.73 -12.91
C PHE A 74 -1.20 12.00 -14.41
N ARG A 75 -0.07 12.36 -15.03
CA ARG A 75 0.08 12.42 -16.49
C ARG A 75 0.26 11.02 -17.08
N SER A 76 1.02 10.19 -16.39
CA SER A 76 1.23 8.78 -16.72
C SER A 76 1.35 7.96 -15.44
N ILE A 77 0.81 6.76 -15.49
CA ILE A 77 0.90 5.78 -14.43
C ILE A 77 1.99 4.79 -14.83
N ASP A 78 2.94 4.57 -13.92
CA ASP A 78 4.01 3.60 -14.11
C ASP A 78 3.66 2.27 -13.45
N GLU A 79 3.08 2.30 -12.22
CA GLU A 79 2.66 1.11 -11.48
C GLU A 79 1.39 1.39 -10.66
N ILE A 80 0.51 0.38 -10.61
CA ILE A 80 -0.59 0.29 -9.64
C ILE A 80 -0.42 -1.03 -8.88
N TRP A 81 -0.47 -0.95 -7.56
CA TRP A 81 -0.50 -2.09 -6.66
C TRP A 81 -1.81 -2.09 -5.88
N ILE A 82 -2.45 -3.27 -5.74
CA ILE A 82 -3.69 -3.41 -4.98
C ILE A 82 -3.49 -4.37 -3.82
N GLY A 83 -3.98 -4.00 -2.64
CA GLY A 83 -3.72 -4.68 -1.38
C GLY A 83 -4.97 -5.28 -0.75
N CYS A 84 -4.90 -6.56 -0.40
CA CYS A 84 -5.96 -7.33 0.25
C CYS A 84 -5.52 -7.78 1.64
N PHE A 85 -6.36 -7.62 2.65
CA PHE A 85 -6.12 -8.22 3.97
C PHE A 85 -6.30 -9.73 3.91
N ARG A 86 -5.42 -10.48 4.60
CA ARG A 86 -5.42 -11.95 4.57
C ARG A 86 -5.71 -12.59 5.92
N ASN A 87 -5.38 -11.93 7.00
CA ASN A 87 -5.57 -12.46 8.35
C ASN A 87 -6.88 -12.03 9.02
N ILE A 88 -7.59 -11.06 8.42
CA ILE A 88 -8.87 -10.54 8.94
C ILE A 88 -9.82 -10.18 7.80
N THR A 89 -11.12 -10.12 8.10
CA THR A 89 -12.08 -9.35 7.29
C THR A 89 -12.05 -7.91 7.79
N PRO A 90 -11.45 -6.97 7.04
CA PRO A 90 -11.16 -5.64 7.56
C PRO A 90 -12.44 -4.82 7.73
N LYS A 91 -12.54 -4.12 8.85
CA LYS A 91 -13.50 -3.03 9.05
C LYS A 91 -12.90 -1.73 8.49
N LYS A 92 -13.74 -0.73 8.27
CA LYS A 92 -13.29 0.60 7.80
C LYS A 92 -12.14 1.18 8.66
N LYS A 93 -12.18 0.93 9.98
CA LYS A 93 -11.10 1.36 10.90
C LYS A 93 -9.76 0.71 10.56
N ASP A 94 -9.75 -0.60 10.27
CA ASP A 94 -8.54 -1.36 9.97
C ASP A 94 -7.92 -0.89 8.65
N ILE A 95 -8.76 -0.64 7.65
CA ILE A 95 -8.35 -0.10 6.34
C ILE A 95 -7.73 1.28 6.51
N ASN A 96 -8.38 2.18 7.26
CA ASN A 96 -7.87 3.53 7.53
C ASN A 96 -6.53 3.52 8.26
N ILE A 97 -6.38 2.65 9.27
CA ILE A 97 -5.15 2.53 10.05
C ILE A 97 -4.00 2.08 9.14
N SER A 98 -4.22 1.03 8.36
CA SER A 98 -3.19 0.47 7.48
C SER A 98 -2.78 1.47 6.40
N GLU A 99 -3.74 2.15 5.77
CA GLU A 99 -3.47 3.18 4.77
C GLU A 99 -2.62 4.30 5.35
N LYS A 100 -2.97 4.81 6.54
CA LYS A 100 -2.20 5.88 7.21
C LYS A 100 -0.75 5.48 7.51
N ILE A 101 -0.53 4.27 8.03
CA ILE A 101 0.80 3.78 8.36
C ILE A 101 1.65 3.61 7.10
N ILE A 102 1.08 3.01 6.06
CA ILE A 102 1.78 2.80 4.78
C ILE A 102 2.09 4.13 4.10
N THR A 103 1.14 5.08 4.11
CA THR A 103 1.32 6.41 3.54
C THR A 103 2.42 7.18 4.27
N ALA A 104 2.41 7.16 5.61
CA ALA A 104 3.43 7.84 6.40
C ALA A 104 4.82 7.25 6.17
N TYR A 105 4.93 5.91 6.16
CA TYR A 105 6.20 5.25 5.85
C TYR A 105 6.71 5.63 4.45
N LEU A 106 5.83 5.55 3.46
CA LEU A 106 6.19 5.88 2.08
C LEU A 106 6.62 7.36 1.95
N ALA A 107 5.94 8.27 2.66
CA ALA A 107 6.30 9.68 2.67
C ALA A 107 7.67 9.95 3.28
N ASP A 108 8.01 9.26 4.38
CA ASP A 108 9.34 9.36 5.02
C ASP A 108 10.45 8.89 4.05
N GLU A 109 10.20 7.81 3.30
CA GLU A 109 11.21 7.26 2.38
C GLU A 109 11.40 8.07 1.09
N VAL A 110 10.30 8.57 0.51
CA VAL A 110 10.37 9.27 -0.79
C VAL A 110 10.39 10.80 -0.66
N GLY A 111 10.00 11.32 0.49
CA GLY A 111 9.79 12.73 0.80
C GLY A 111 8.36 13.20 0.50
N ASP A 112 7.83 14.04 1.40
CA ASP A 112 6.45 14.55 1.36
C ASP A 112 6.08 15.18 0.01
N CYS A 113 7.02 15.90 -0.61
CA CYS A 113 6.79 16.57 -1.89
C CYS A 113 6.52 15.62 -3.07
N LYS A 114 6.82 14.33 -2.92
CA LYS A 114 6.52 13.30 -3.91
C LYS A 114 5.21 12.57 -3.64
N MET A 115 4.58 12.81 -2.49
CA MET A 115 3.26 12.25 -2.19
C MET A 115 2.17 13.15 -2.72
N LEU A 116 1.12 12.53 -3.28
CA LEU A 116 -0.12 13.24 -3.62
C LEU A 116 -1.14 13.20 -2.48
N ASN A 117 -0.87 12.42 -1.45
CA ASN A 117 -1.68 12.38 -0.26
C ASN A 117 -1.50 13.64 0.58
N GLU A 118 -2.59 14.16 1.12
CA GLU A 118 -2.50 15.01 2.31
C GLU A 118 -2.10 14.15 3.50
N ILE A 119 -0.88 14.38 4.02
CA ILE A 119 -0.35 13.57 5.11
C ILE A 119 -1.07 13.94 6.40
N ASN A 120 -1.98 13.08 6.82
CA ASN A 120 -2.67 13.24 8.07
C ASN A 120 -1.77 12.83 9.24
N LYS A 121 -1.31 13.81 10.01
CA LYS A 121 -0.42 13.62 11.17
C LYS A 121 -1.09 12.97 12.39
N SER A 122 -2.39 12.63 12.34
CA SER A 122 -3.06 11.91 13.41
C SER A 122 -2.81 10.40 13.28
N PHE A 123 -1.84 9.88 13.99
CA PHE A 123 -1.51 8.46 14.00
C PHE A 123 -2.43 7.66 14.95
N PRO A 124 -2.70 6.38 14.62
CA PRO A 124 -3.44 5.51 15.52
C PRO A 124 -2.65 5.25 16.80
N LYS A 125 -3.36 5.20 17.93
CA LYS A 125 -2.77 4.83 19.22
C LYS A 125 -2.47 3.32 19.27
N GLY A 126 -1.41 2.95 20.00
CA GLY A 126 -1.05 1.58 20.27
C GLY A 126 0.05 1.03 19.35
N GLN A 127 0.26 -0.27 19.45
CA GLN A 127 1.29 -0.97 18.69
C GLN A 127 0.63 -1.68 17.52
N ILE A 128 1.12 -1.43 16.31
CA ILE A 128 0.58 -1.99 15.08
C ILE A 128 1.73 -2.55 14.25
N CYS A 129 1.54 -3.77 13.76
CA CYS A 129 2.43 -4.42 12.82
C CYS A 129 1.73 -4.56 11.48
N VAL A 130 2.30 -4.02 10.41
CA VAL A 130 1.83 -4.23 9.04
C VAL A 130 2.83 -5.12 8.34
N ILE A 131 2.37 -6.28 7.87
CA ILE A 131 3.17 -7.25 7.13
C ILE A 131 2.73 -7.18 5.67
N ASN A 132 3.67 -6.87 4.79
CA ASN A 132 3.45 -6.72 3.34
C ASN A 132 4.04 -7.90 2.59
N ARG A 133 3.23 -8.55 1.75
CA ARG A 133 3.68 -9.60 0.83
C ARG A 133 3.33 -9.19 -0.60
N TRP A 134 4.29 -9.28 -1.50
CA TRP A 134 4.18 -8.76 -2.85
C TRP A 134 4.07 -9.90 -3.86
N TYR A 135 3.04 -9.86 -4.68
CA TYR A 135 2.72 -10.88 -5.68
C TYR A 135 2.58 -10.27 -7.08
N LYS A 136 2.95 -11.04 -8.08
CA LYS A 136 2.59 -10.74 -9.47
C LYS A 136 1.06 -10.83 -9.64
N PRO A 137 0.50 -10.23 -10.71
CA PRO A 137 -0.90 -10.47 -11.07
C PRO A 137 -1.24 -11.96 -11.26
N THR A 138 -0.24 -12.81 -11.57
CA THR A 138 -0.35 -14.27 -11.66
C THR A 138 -0.41 -14.98 -10.30
N LYS A 139 -0.36 -14.24 -9.19
CA LYS A 139 -0.35 -14.74 -7.80
C LYS A 139 0.96 -15.42 -7.37
N GLU A 140 2.00 -15.33 -8.19
CA GLU A 140 3.34 -15.75 -7.81
C GLU A 140 4.04 -14.68 -6.98
N LEU A 141 4.84 -15.08 -5.99
CA LEU A 141 5.65 -14.14 -5.22
C LEU A 141 6.65 -13.41 -6.11
N TRP A 142 6.79 -12.11 -5.87
CA TRP A 142 7.84 -11.34 -6.52
C TRP A 142 9.21 -11.67 -5.91
N ALA A 143 10.17 -12.00 -6.77
CA ALA A 143 11.53 -12.28 -6.36
C ALA A 143 12.45 -11.05 -6.42
N ARG A 144 12.18 -10.11 -7.33
CA ARG A 144 12.97 -8.89 -7.52
C ARG A 144 12.08 -7.74 -7.93
N PHE A 145 12.38 -6.54 -7.43
CA PHE A 145 11.68 -5.31 -7.76
C PHE A 145 12.62 -4.33 -8.47
N VAL A 146 12.05 -3.50 -9.35
CA VAL A 146 12.78 -2.37 -9.91
C VAL A 146 12.96 -1.27 -8.87
N ASP A 147 14.03 -0.50 -9.00
CA ASP A 147 14.26 0.66 -8.15
C ASP A 147 13.09 1.65 -8.27
N ASN A 148 12.73 2.28 -7.16
CA ASN A 148 11.59 3.18 -7.01
C ASN A 148 10.20 2.52 -7.07
N SER A 149 10.05 1.22 -7.33
CA SER A 149 8.76 0.56 -7.17
C SER A 149 8.30 0.66 -5.70
N PRO A 150 7.00 0.93 -5.43
CA PRO A 150 6.43 0.85 -4.09
C PRO A 150 6.77 -0.46 -3.37
N ALA A 151 6.78 -1.57 -4.12
CA ALA A 151 7.12 -2.89 -3.60
C ALA A 151 8.60 -3.04 -3.15
N ARG A 152 9.50 -2.15 -3.60
CA ARG A 152 10.88 -2.10 -3.14
C ARG A 152 11.07 -1.12 -1.99
N ILE A 153 10.39 0.00 -2.03
CA ILE A 153 10.50 1.06 -1.02
C ILE A 153 9.84 0.61 0.29
N ILE A 154 8.62 0.06 0.20
CA ILE A 154 7.87 -0.39 1.37
C ILE A 154 8.43 -1.76 1.83
N PRO A 155 8.89 -1.88 3.07
CA PRO A 155 9.45 -3.12 3.59
C PRO A 155 8.38 -4.18 3.83
N GLU A 156 8.80 -5.42 4.00
CA GLU A 156 7.89 -6.52 4.32
C GLU A 156 7.22 -6.35 5.69
N VAL A 157 7.88 -5.67 6.63
CA VAL A 157 7.33 -5.41 7.96
C VAL A 157 7.49 -3.95 8.32
N ILE A 158 6.38 -3.31 8.69
CA ILE A 158 6.34 -1.96 9.28
C ILE A 158 5.83 -2.10 10.70
N LEU A 159 6.62 -1.62 11.66
CA LEU A 159 6.24 -1.53 13.06
C LEU A 159 5.90 -0.09 13.42
N HIS A 160 4.69 0.13 13.87
CA HIS A 160 4.22 1.42 14.35
C HIS A 160 4.03 1.37 15.86
N TYR A 161 4.67 2.33 16.53
CA TYR A 161 4.55 2.55 17.97
C TYR A 161 3.99 3.93 18.24
N TYR A 162 2.92 3.99 19.02
CA TYR A 162 2.41 5.25 19.53
C TYR A 162 2.25 5.16 21.03
N HIS A 163 3.10 5.91 21.76
CA HIS A 163 3.04 5.99 23.22
C HIS A 163 3.34 7.44 23.66
N ASN A 164 2.51 8.01 24.54
CA ASN A 164 2.70 9.33 25.15
C ASN A 164 3.07 10.45 24.16
N ALA A 165 2.33 10.59 23.07
CA ALA A 165 2.57 11.54 21.98
C ALA A 165 3.82 11.29 21.12
N PHE A 166 4.59 10.24 21.38
CA PHE A 166 5.63 9.78 20.48
C PHE A 166 5.07 8.69 19.57
N HIS A 167 5.37 8.78 18.29
CA HIS A 167 5.17 7.69 17.35
C HIS A 167 6.49 7.40 16.63
N LEU A 168 6.74 6.13 16.42
CA LEU A 168 7.89 5.66 15.66
C LEU A 168 7.37 4.64 14.65
N ILE A 169 7.80 4.79 13.41
CA ILE A 169 7.53 3.84 12.34
C ILE A 169 8.86 3.26 11.91
N TYR A 170 9.01 1.95 12.02
CA TYR A 170 10.20 1.23 11.59
C TYR A 170 9.86 0.34 10.41
N GLY A 171 10.68 0.41 9.36
CA GLY A 171 10.71 -0.62 8.34
C GLY A 171 11.75 -1.68 8.72
N ALA A 172 11.38 -2.94 8.71
CA ALA A 172 12.34 -4.03 8.77
C ALA A 172 12.73 -4.44 7.36
N GLU A 173 14.04 -4.57 7.11
CA GLU A 173 14.55 -5.14 5.87
C GLU A 173 13.95 -6.52 5.63
N LYS A 174 13.88 -6.94 4.36
CA LYS A 174 13.32 -8.23 3.92
C LYS A 174 13.75 -9.36 4.86
N LEU A 175 12.81 -9.85 5.63
CA LEU A 175 13.03 -11.03 6.43
C LEU A 175 13.19 -12.23 5.47
N LYS A 176 14.41 -12.62 5.18
CA LYS A 176 14.74 -13.85 4.42
C LYS A 176 14.05 -15.10 5.00
N ARG A 177 13.53 -15.01 6.22
CA ARG A 177 12.88 -16.09 6.98
C ARG A 177 11.37 -16.20 6.77
N LEU A 178 10.68 -15.28 6.10
CA LEU A 178 9.25 -15.45 5.81
C LEU A 178 8.96 -16.61 4.83
N LYS A 179 9.98 -17.15 4.17
CA LYS A 179 9.87 -18.42 3.44
C LYS A 179 9.62 -19.66 4.32
N MET A 180 9.92 -19.57 5.61
CA MET A 180 9.79 -20.70 6.56
C MET A 180 8.42 -20.80 7.23
N LEU A 181 7.49 -19.90 6.90
CA LEU A 181 6.12 -19.92 7.43
C LEU A 181 5.10 -20.47 6.43
N GLU A 182 5.54 -20.99 5.29
CA GLU A 182 4.69 -21.56 4.23
C GLU A 182 4.81 -23.11 4.11
N ASP A 183 5.61 -23.75 4.95
CA ASP A 183 5.75 -25.23 5.02
C ASP A 183 4.87 -25.83 6.14
#